data_b2dfb4c9b66425cd3066957c58b758bd
#
_entry.id   b2dfb4c9b66425cd3066957c58b758bd
#
_cell.length_a   1.000
_cell.length_b   1.000
_cell.length_c   1.000
_cell.angle_alpha   90.00
_cell.angle_beta   90.00
_cell.angle_gamma   90.00
#
_symmetry.space_group_name_H-M   'P 1'
#
loop_
_entity.id
_entity.type
_entity.pdbx_description
1 polymer ?
#
loop_
_entity_poly.entity_id
_entity_poly.type
_entity_poly.pdbx_seq_one_letter_code
_entity_poly.pdbx_strand_id
1 'polypeptide(L)'
;MKYSGWPDTGELVVGKIDEIEDFGVFVDLEEYEDKRGLIHISEVASGWIKNVRDHVREGQIVVCKVLDVDESHEQIDLSLKDVNDHQRSDKIQDWKNEQKADNWMELAFGEDIGSEQYISIANELLGAHGSLYDGFKQAAIHGHEALENTDLADDEVDAIVETARENVSVPYVNVTGYVDLENPDPSGVDGVREALKAAEGNGDVPEEIELEVTYVGAPEYRIKVRAPNYKAAESALEESARRAVAAIGEHGGDGEFHRERRTDDE
;
A
#
# COMPACT_ATOMS: atom_id res chain seq x y z
N MET A 1 14.27 5.53 -8.97
CA MET A 1 14.41 5.34 -10.44
C MET A 1 14.02 6.61 -11.18
N LYS A 2 14.71 6.96 -12.30
CA LYS A 2 14.30 8.06 -13.18
C LYS A 2 13.89 7.49 -14.54
N TYR A 3 12.88 8.08 -15.16
CA TYR A 3 12.41 7.66 -16.48
C TYR A 3 13.38 8.15 -17.56
N SER A 4 13.74 7.25 -18.47
CA SER A 4 14.53 7.61 -19.66
C SER A 4 13.56 7.98 -20.78
N GLY A 5 13.18 9.23 -20.90
CA GLY A 5 12.22 9.66 -21.91
C GLY A 5 11.82 11.11 -21.71
N TRP A 6 10.67 11.47 -22.28
CA TRP A 6 10.08 12.78 -22.15
C TRP A 6 8.73 12.65 -21.43
N PRO A 7 8.36 13.63 -20.58
CA PRO A 7 7.04 13.64 -19.96
C PRO A 7 5.95 13.93 -21.00
N ASP A 8 4.75 13.44 -20.72
CA ASP A 8 3.60 13.70 -21.58
C ASP A 8 3.00 15.09 -21.30
N THR A 9 2.46 15.74 -22.34
CA THR A 9 1.70 16.99 -22.18
C THR A 9 0.48 16.77 -21.28
N GLY A 10 0.35 17.60 -20.26
CA GLY A 10 -0.69 17.50 -19.23
C GLY A 10 -0.30 16.67 -18.01
N GLU A 11 0.83 15.98 -18.04
CA GLU A 11 1.35 15.23 -16.90
C GLU A 11 1.74 16.15 -15.74
N LEU A 12 1.61 15.63 -14.50
CA LEU A 12 2.15 16.27 -13.31
C LEU A 12 3.53 15.67 -13.02
N VAL A 13 4.53 16.54 -12.92
CA VAL A 13 5.92 16.16 -12.67
C VAL A 13 6.47 16.82 -11.42
N VAL A 14 7.32 16.12 -10.71
CA VAL A 14 8.08 16.68 -9.59
C VAL A 14 9.40 17.23 -10.10
N GLY A 15 9.71 18.46 -9.72
CA GLY A 15 10.96 19.07 -10.08
C GLY A 15 11.59 19.87 -8.96
N LYS A 16 12.87 20.11 -9.09
CA LYS A 16 13.65 20.94 -8.19
C LYS A 16 14.02 22.24 -8.90
N ILE A 17 13.73 23.37 -8.29
CA ILE A 17 14.11 24.69 -8.84
C ILE A 17 15.63 24.81 -8.83
N ASP A 18 16.19 24.95 -10.02
CA ASP A 18 17.62 25.12 -10.23
C ASP A 18 18.00 26.60 -10.29
N GLU A 19 17.38 27.38 -11.18
CA GLU A 19 17.75 28.76 -11.45
C GLU A 19 16.50 29.66 -11.61
N ILE A 20 16.56 30.86 -11.04
CA ILE A 20 15.48 31.85 -11.12
C ILE A 20 15.93 33.08 -11.87
N GLU A 21 15.29 33.33 -13.01
CA GLU A 21 15.49 34.48 -13.89
C GLU A 21 14.29 35.46 -13.85
N ASP A 22 14.46 36.66 -14.38
CA ASP A 22 13.38 37.66 -14.40
C ASP A 22 12.20 37.24 -15.27
N PHE A 23 12.40 36.37 -16.26
CA PHE A 23 11.38 35.89 -17.20
C PHE A 23 10.78 34.56 -16.79
N GLY A 24 11.35 33.85 -15.82
CA GLY A 24 10.87 32.54 -15.42
C GLY A 24 11.81 31.74 -14.53
N VAL A 25 11.53 30.46 -14.39
CA VAL A 25 12.21 29.53 -13.49
C VAL A 25 12.62 28.29 -14.25
N PHE A 26 13.87 27.90 -14.12
CA PHE A 26 14.37 26.63 -14.61
C PHE A 26 14.22 25.56 -13.51
N VAL A 27 13.75 24.38 -13.91
CA VAL A 27 13.42 23.29 -13.01
C VAL A 27 14.02 22.00 -13.53
N ASP A 28 14.85 21.34 -12.74
CA ASP A 28 15.34 19.99 -13.04
C ASP A 28 14.26 18.99 -12.65
N LEU A 29 13.85 18.10 -13.57
CA LEU A 29 12.85 17.09 -13.31
C LEU A 29 13.44 15.95 -12.47
N GLU A 30 12.84 15.70 -11.30
CA GLU A 30 13.34 14.68 -10.37
C GLU A 30 12.99 13.24 -10.82
N GLU A 31 11.94 13.10 -11.63
CA GLU A 31 11.43 11.82 -12.13
C GLU A 31 12.02 11.41 -13.49
N TYR A 32 12.71 12.31 -14.19
CA TYR A 32 13.27 12.09 -15.52
C TYR A 32 14.79 12.29 -15.55
N GLU A 33 15.47 11.46 -16.33
CA GLU A 33 16.93 11.57 -16.50
C GLU A 33 17.28 12.80 -17.34
N ASP A 34 18.14 13.66 -16.81
CA ASP A 34 18.73 14.81 -17.49
C ASP A 34 17.70 15.72 -18.20
N LYS A 35 16.48 15.83 -17.64
CA LYS A 35 15.43 16.71 -18.17
C LYS A 35 15.29 17.97 -17.35
N ARG A 36 15.25 19.09 -18.06
CA ARG A 36 15.07 20.43 -17.48
C ARG A 36 13.90 21.11 -18.16
N GLY A 37 13.01 21.72 -17.37
CA GLY A 37 11.87 22.47 -17.86
C GLY A 37 11.96 23.96 -17.51
N LEU A 38 11.16 24.77 -18.20
CA LEU A 38 11.02 26.20 -17.98
C LEU A 38 9.61 26.52 -17.53
N ILE A 39 9.48 27.23 -16.41
CA ILE A 39 8.24 27.85 -15.96
C ILE A 39 8.31 29.33 -16.31
N HIS A 40 7.60 29.80 -17.33
CA HIS A 40 7.52 31.21 -17.65
C HIS A 40 6.89 32.00 -16.48
N ILE A 41 7.28 33.27 -16.27
CA ILE A 41 6.77 34.11 -15.18
C ILE A 41 5.24 34.14 -15.10
N SER A 42 4.53 34.09 -16.22
CA SER A 42 3.06 34.01 -16.26
C SER A 42 2.47 32.70 -15.78
N GLU A 43 3.31 31.66 -15.62
CA GLU A 43 2.94 30.31 -15.21
C GLU A 43 3.31 30.01 -13.74
N VAL A 44 3.98 30.94 -13.05
CA VAL A 44 4.40 30.78 -11.65
C VAL A 44 3.22 30.90 -10.68
N ALA A 45 2.38 31.91 -10.86
CA ALA A 45 1.18 32.11 -10.05
C ALA A 45 0.06 32.82 -10.82
N SER A 46 -1.15 32.72 -10.29
CA SER A 46 -2.31 33.44 -10.85
C SER A 46 -2.24 34.94 -10.52
N GLY A 47 -2.30 35.78 -11.53
CA GLY A 47 -2.25 37.24 -11.41
C GLY A 47 -0.93 37.86 -11.87
N TRP A 48 -0.77 39.18 -11.61
CA TRP A 48 0.43 39.91 -12.02
C TRP A 48 1.56 39.70 -11.01
N ILE A 49 2.67 39.16 -11.46
CA ILE A 49 3.87 38.91 -10.65
C ILE A 49 4.88 40.02 -10.95
N LYS A 50 5.36 40.68 -9.89
CA LYS A 50 6.40 41.68 -10.01
C LYS A 50 7.81 41.08 -9.91
N ASN A 51 7.97 40.05 -9.09
CA ASN A 51 9.24 39.38 -8.87
C ASN A 51 9.00 37.87 -8.65
N VAL A 52 9.64 37.04 -9.48
CA VAL A 52 9.52 35.58 -9.39
C VAL A 52 10.03 35.03 -8.05
N ARG A 53 11.09 35.65 -7.49
CA ARG A 53 11.73 35.24 -6.21
C ARG A 53 10.81 35.43 -4.98
N ASP A 54 9.69 36.15 -5.12
CA ASP A 54 8.70 36.29 -4.04
C ASP A 54 7.81 35.03 -3.91
N HIS A 55 7.76 34.20 -4.95
CA HIS A 55 6.89 33.02 -5.04
C HIS A 55 7.64 31.68 -4.90
N VAL A 56 8.90 31.63 -5.33
CA VAL A 56 9.70 30.40 -5.39
C VAL A 56 11.15 30.66 -4.97
N ARG A 57 11.86 29.58 -4.59
CA ARG A 57 13.23 29.62 -4.15
C ARG A 57 14.06 28.54 -4.84
N GLU A 58 15.34 28.83 -5.11
CA GLU A 58 16.31 27.85 -5.59
C GLU A 58 16.43 26.66 -4.62
N GLY A 59 16.49 25.46 -5.16
CA GLY A 59 16.50 24.21 -4.40
C GLY A 59 15.13 23.74 -3.88
N GLN A 60 14.05 24.51 -4.11
CA GLN A 60 12.69 24.11 -3.70
C GLN A 60 12.17 22.98 -4.58
N ILE A 61 11.58 21.95 -3.96
CA ILE A 61 10.81 20.91 -4.67
C ILE A 61 9.42 21.44 -4.97
N VAL A 62 9.00 21.31 -6.20
CA VAL A 62 7.72 21.79 -6.73
C VAL A 62 7.04 20.72 -7.57
N VAL A 63 5.70 20.79 -7.69
CA VAL A 63 4.94 20.00 -8.64
C VAL A 63 4.49 20.93 -9.75
N CYS A 64 4.81 20.55 -10.97
CA CYS A 64 4.48 21.28 -12.17
C CYS A 64 3.57 20.47 -13.08
N LYS A 65 2.75 21.15 -13.84
CA LYS A 65 2.03 20.55 -14.97
C LYS A 65 2.81 20.81 -16.26
N VAL A 66 3.02 19.78 -17.06
CA VAL A 66 3.64 19.88 -18.37
C VAL A 66 2.63 20.52 -19.33
N LEU A 67 3.00 21.66 -19.92
CA LEU A 67 2.17 22.37 -20.89
C LEU A 67 2.48 21.94 -22.31
N ASP A 68 3.77 21.84 -22.64
CA ASP A 68 4.25 21.46 -23.96
C ASP A 68 5.63 20.81 -23.86
N VAL A 69 5.96 19.93 -24.83
CA VAL A 69 7.26 19.26 -24.94
C VAL A 69 7.75 19.36 -26.38
N ASP A 70 8.89 20.00 -26.58
CA ASP A 70 9.60 20.03 -27.84
C ASP A 70 10.91 19.22 -27.72
N GLU A 71 10.83 17.96 -28.10
CA GLU A 71 11.97 17.04 -28.05
C GLU A 71 13.13 17.48 -28.95
N SER A 72 12.82 18.19 -30.06
CA SER A 72 13.82 18.61 -31.04
C SER A 72 14.69 19.75 -30.52
N HIS A 73 14.15 20.57 -29.62
CA HIS A 73 14.86 21.69 -28.98
C HIS A 73 15.18 21.40 -27.50
N GLU A 74 14.86 20.20 -27.02
CA GLU A 74 15.02 19.79 -25.62
C GLU A 74 14.32 20.77 -24.64
N GLN A 75 13.14 21.28 -25.02
CA GLN A 75 12.39 22.24 -24.24
C GLN A 75 11.14 21.60 -23.65
N ILE A 76 10.91 21.82 -22.35
CA ILE A 76 9.72 21.43 -21.63
C ILE A 76 9.13 22.67 -20.98
N ASP A 77 7.92 23.05 -21.37
CA ASP A 77 7.21 24.18 -20.79
C ASP A 77 6.31 23.69 -19.64
N LEU A 78 6.45 24.34 -18.49
CA LEU A 78 5.84 23.92 -17.22
C LEU A 78 4.98 25.02 -16.62
N SER A 79 3.95 24.62 -15.83
CA SER A 79 3.11 25.53 -15.05
C SER A 79 3.02 25.12 -13.59
N LEU A 80 3.19 26.06 -12.68
CA LEU A 80 2.87 25.91 -11.26
C LEU A 80 1.42 26.28 -10.95
N LYS A 81 0.88 27.30 -11.62
CA LYS A 81 -0.46 27.81 -11.35
C LYS A 81 -1.58 26.85 -11.73
N ASP A 82 -1.32 25.92 -12.68
CA ASP A 82 -2.29 24.95 -13.16
C ASP A 82 -2.31 23.67 -12.31
N VAL A 83 -1.62 23.67 -11.16
CA VAL A 83 -1.61 22.59 -10.18
C VAL A 83 -2.32 23.04 -8.92
N ASN A 84 -3.42 22.40 -8.58
CA ASN A 84 -4.13 22.68 -7.32
C ASN A 84 -3.43 22.00 -6.11
N ASP A 85 -3.82 22.41 -4.89
CA ASP A 85 -3.17 21.92 -3.67
C ASP A 85 -3.36 20.43 -3.44
N HIS A 86 -4.49 19.84 -3.86
CA HIS A 86 -4.75 18.41 -3.76
C HIS A 86 -3.81 17.64 -4.69
N GLN A 87 -3.78 18.00 -5.97
CA GLN A 87 -2.87 17.39 -6.95
C GLN A 87 -1.40 17.49 -6.52
N ARG A 88 -1.02 18.64 -5.95
CA ARG A 88 0.34 18.83 -5.43
C ARG A 88 0.65 17.88 -4.29
N SER A 89 -0.28 17.76 -3.33
CA SER A 89 -0.10 16.88 -2.17
C SER A 89 0.01 15.42 -2.58
N ASP A 90 -0.90 14.97 -3.44
CA ASP A 90 -0.93 13.60 -3.91
C ASP A 90 0.34 13.26 -4.70
N LYS A 91 0.71 14.07 -5.69
CA LYS A 91 1.91 13.84 -6.50
C LYS A 91 3.20 13.82 -5.67
N ILE A 92 3.33 14.70 -4.67
CA ILE A 92 4.48 14.66 -3.73
C ILE A 92 4.49 13.39 -2.89
N GLN A 93 3.32 12.92 -2.47
CA GLN A 93 3.22 11.68 -1.70
C GLN A 93 3.60 10.47 -2.54
N ASP A 94 3.10 10.39 -3.77
CA ASP A 94 3.43 9.32 -4.72
C ASP A 94 4.92 9.29 -5.03
N TRP A 95 5.51 10.45 -5.34
CA TRP A 95 6.96 10.57 -5.57
C TRP A 95 7.79 10.12 -4.36
N LYS A 96 7.40 10.50 -3.14
CA LYS A 96 8.09 10.05 -1.92
C LYS A 96 7.93 8.55 -1.69
N ASN A 97 6.81 7.97 -2.07
CA ASN A 97 6.57 6.55 -1.97
C ASN A 97 7.45 5.78 -2.95
N GLU A 98 7.55 6.24 -4.20
CA GLU A 98 8.47 5.66 -5.20
C GLU A 98 9.93 5.73 -4.77
N GLN A 99 10.36 6.84 -4.15
CA GLN A 99 11.71 6.98 -3.57
C GLN A 99 11.98 5.95 -2.47
N LYS A 100 10.96 5.64 -1.64
CA LYS A 100 11.09 4.57 -0.64
C LYS A 100 11.19 3.20 -1.29
N ALA A 101 10.38 2.95 -2.31
CA ALA A 101 10.40 1.68 -3.03
C ALA A 101 11.74 1.45 -3.75
N ASP A 102 12.34 2.51 -4.30
CA ASP A 102 13.71 2.48 -4.84
C ASP A 102 14.73 2.00 -3.79
N ASN A 103 14.66 2.56 -2.58
CA ASN A 103 15.54 2.12 -1.48
C ASN A 103 15.24 0.66 -1.07
N TRP A 104 14.00 0.20 -1.14
CA TRP A 104 13.66 -1.19 -0.86
C TRP A 104 14.18 -2.16 -1.93
N MET A 105 14.21 -1.72 -3.20
CA MET A 105 14.89 -2.48 -4.26
C MET A 105 16.38 -2.64 -3.97
N GLU A 106 17.06 -1.59 -3.53
CA GLU A 106 18.48 -1.66 -3.11
C GLU A 106 18.67 -2.56 -1.88
N LEU A 107 17.74 -2.56 -0.93
CA LEU A 107 17.77 -3.45 0.24
C LEU A 107 17.56 -4.92 -0.14
N ALA A 108 16.62 -5.21 -1.06
CA ALA A 108 16.28 -6.55 -1.49
C ALA A 108 17.40 -7.20 -2.31
N PHE A 109 18.06 -6.43 -3.20
CA PHE A 109 18.98 -6.97 -4.21
C PHE A 109 20.43 -6.48 -4.07
N GLY A 110 20.68 -5.56 -3.12
CA GLY A 110 21.99 -4.95 -2.89
C GLY A 110 22.25 -3.72 -3.76
N GLU A 111 23.18 -2.86 -3.32
CA GLU A 111 23.58 -1.62 -4.04
C GLU A 111 24.23 -1.91 -5.40
N ASP A 112 24.77 -3.12 -5.59
CA ASP A 112 25.45 -3.56 -6.80
C ASP A 112 24.52 -4.25 -7.81
N ILE A 113 23.20 -4.20 -7.63
CA ILE A 113 22.25 -4.77 -8.60
C ILE A 113 22.51 -4.19 -10.00
N GLY A 114 22.71 -5.04 -10.98
CA GLY A 114 22.93 -4.61 -12.36
C GLY A 114 21.73 -3.85 -12.91
N SER A 115 21.98 -2.78 -13.66
CA SER A 115 20.90 -1.95 -14.22
C SER A 115 19.87 -2.74 -15.03
N GLU A 116 20.30 -3.76 -15.78
CA GLU A 116 19.40 -4.62 -16.56
C GLU A 116 18.46 -5.44 -15.65
N GLN A 117 18.98 -6.04 -14.58
CA GLN A 117 18.18 -6.81 -13.63
C GLN A 117 17.23 -5.89 -12.88
N TYR A 118 17.71 -4.74 -12.40
CA TYR A 118 16.87 -3.74 -11.75
C TYR A 118 15.68 -3.35 -12.64
N ILE A 119 15.94 -3.00 -13.91
CA ILE A 119 14.91 -2.60 -14.87
C ILE A 119 13.93 -3.75 -15.14
N SER A 120 14.42 -4.99 -15.22
CA SER A 120 13.57 -6.16 -15.43
C SER A 120 12.59 -6.33 -14.27
N ILE A 121 13.07 -6.35 -13.03
CA ILE A 121 12.25 -6.50 -11.83
C ILE A 121 11.27 -5.33 -11.69
N ALA A 122 11.75 -4.10 -11.90
CA ALA A 122 10.93 -2.91 -11.82
C ALA A 122 9.77 -2.93 -12.83
N ASN A 123 10.02 -3.38 -14.06
CA ASN A 123 8.99 -3.49 -15.10
C ASN A 123 7.92 -4.53 -14.74
N GLU A 124 8.31 -5.66 -14.13
CA GLU A 124 7.37 -6.67 -13.65
C GLU A 124 6.45 -6.10 -12.55
N LEU A 125 7.03 -5.42 -11.55
CA LEU A 125 6.27 -4.79 -10.48
C LEU A 125 5.35 -3.67 -11.00
N LEU A 126 5.84 -2.82 -11.89
CA LEU A 126 5.07 -1.75 -12.54
C LEU A 126 3.92 -2.33 -13.38
N GLY A 127 4.18 -3.40 -14.14
CA GLY A 127 3.18 -4.06 -14.97
C GLY A 127 2.06 -4.70 -14.16
N ALA A 128 2.38 -5.31 -13.02
CA ALA A 128 1.43 -5.99 -12.16
C ALA A 128 0.66 -5.04 -11.22
N HIS A 129 1.32 -4.00 -10.69
CA HIS A 129 0.79 -3.17 -9.60
C HIS A 129 0.70 -1.67 -9.90
N GLY A 130 1.24 -1.22 -11.03
CA GLY A 130 1.20 0.18 -11.46
C GLY A 130 2.26 1.07 -10.84
N SER A 131 2.88 0.69 -9.71
CA SER A 131 3.99 1.39 -9.07
C SER A 131 4.90 0.41 -8.32
N LEU A 132 6.17 0.75 -8.12
CA LEU A 132 7.07 -0.06 -7.27
C LEU A 132 6.57 -0.11 -5.83
N TYR A 133 6.13 1.04 -5.32
CA TYR A 133 5.61 1.15 -3.96
C TYR A 133 4.40 0.25 -3.72
N ASP A 134 3.43 0.24 -4.64
CA ASP A 134 2.28 -0.64 -4.52
C ASP A 134 2.67 -2.11 -4.68
N GLY A 135 3.65 -2.45 -5.52
CA GLY A 135 4.21 -3.80 -5.60
C GLY A 135 4.74 -4.30 -4.26
N PHE A 136 5.62 -3.55 -3.60
CA PHE A 136 6.11 -3.88 -2.25
C PHE A 136 5.00 -3.90 -1.21
N LYS A 137 4.05 -2.98 -1.28
CA LYS A 137 2.90 -2.94 -0.37
C LYS A 137 2.00 -4.18 -0.50
N GLN A 138 1.71 -4.62 -1.72
CA GLN A 138 0.96 -5.84 -1.95
C GLN A 138 1.75 -7.08 -1.50
N ALA A 139 3.06 -7.13 -1.76
CA ALA A 139 3.94 -8.19 -1.27
C ALA A 139 3.98 -8.25 0.27
N ALA A 140 3.97 -7.10 0.97
CA ALA A 140 3.88 -7.06 2.43
C ALA A 140 2.55 -7.59 2.97
N ILE A 141 1.44 -7.37 2.23
CA ILE A 141 0.09 -7.78 2.64
C ILE A 141 -0.17 -9.25 2.31
N HIS A 142 0.08 -9.66 1.06
CA HIS A 142 -0.32 -10.96 0.51
C HIS A 142 0.86 -11.93 0.29
N GLY A 143 2.08 -11.51 0.64
CA GLY A 143 3.26 -12.36 0.45
C GLY A 143 3.48 -12.72 -1.01
N HIS A 144 3.81 -13.98 -1.26
CA HIS A 144 4.10 -14.53 -2.60
C HIS A 144 2.91 -14.45 -3.56
N GLU A 145 1.67 -14.56 -3.04
CA GLU A 145 0.44 -14.49 -3.85
C GLU A 145 0.34 -13.16 -4.63
N ALA A 146 0.85 -12.06 -4.05
CA ALA A 146 0.86 -10.76 -4.73
C ALA A 146 1.67 -10.77 -6.04
N LEU A 147 2.66 -11.64 -6.16
CA LEU A 147 3.62 -11.68 -7.26
C LEU A 147 3.44 -12.90 -8.20
N GLU A 148 2.40 -13.72 -7.99
CA GLU A 148 2.12 -14.91 -8.82
C GLU A 148 1.92 -14.61 -10.33
N ASN A 149 1.50 -13.39 -10.67
CA ASN A 149 1.25 -12.98 -12.06
C ASN A 149 2.43 -12.22 -12.68
N THR A 150 3.61 -12.28 -12.08
CA THR A 150 4.86 -11.71 -12.59
C THR A 150 5.78 -12.81 -13.14
N ASP A 151 6.69 -12.45 -14.04
CA ASP A 151 7.72 -13.37 -14.56
C ASP A 151 9.02 -13.30 -13.70
N LEU A 152 8.90 -12.96 -12.40
CA LEU A 152 10.02 -12.92 -11.45
C LEU A 152 10.48 -14.32 -11.07
N ALA A 153 11.77 -14.51 -10.84
CA ALA A 153 12.31 -15.76 -10.33
C ALA A 153 11.95 -15.95 -8.83
N ASP A 154 11.90 -17.21 -8.37
CA ASP A 154 11.50 -17.52 -6.98
C ASP A 154 12.35 -16.80 -5.92
N ASP A 155 13.65 -16.67 -6.15
CA ASP A 155 14.58 -15.95 -5.27
C ASP A 155 14.37 -14.43 -5.29
N GLU A 156 13.92 -13.87 -6.41
CA GLU A 156 13.55 -12.45 -6.51
C GLU A 156 12.24 -12.17 -5.77
N VAL A 157 11.26 -13.06 -5.88
CA VAL A 157 10.00 -12.99 -5.13
C VAL A 157 10.27 -13.07 -3.64
N ASP A 158 11.09 -14.03 -3.19
CA ASP A 158 11.46 -14.18 -1.78
C ASP A 158 12.12 -12.90 -1.22
N ALA A 159 13.07 -12.32 -1.96
CA ALA A 159 13.76 -11.09 -1.56
C ALA A 159 12.81 -9.90 -1.44
N ILE A 160 11.87 -9.74 -2.39
CA ILE A 160 10.86 -8.68 -2.36
C ILE A 160 9.93 -8.85 -1.16
N VAL A 161 9.41 -10.06 -0.93
CA VAL A 161 8.47 -10.36 0.17
C VAL A 161 9.14 -10.15 1.53
N GLU A 162 10.37 -10.63 1.73
CA GLU A 162 11.12 -10.44 2.97
C GLU A 162 11.36 -8.95 3.25
N THR A 163 11.89 -8.22 2.26
CA THR A 163 12.13 -6.78 2.38
C THR A 163 10.86 -6.00 2.63
N ALA A 164 9.76 -6.36 1.94
CA ALA A 164 8.47 -5.72 2.11
C ALA A 164 7.92 -5.90 3.52
N ARG A 165 7.97 -7.13 4.07
CA ARG A 165 7.50 -7.43 5.43
C ARG A 165 8.28 -6.68 6.52
N GLU A 166 9.57 -6.45 6.32
CA GLU A 166 10.41 -5.73 7.27
C GLU A 166 10.24 -4.22 7.22
N ASN A 167 9.95 -3.65 6.06
CA ASN A 167 10.04 -2.21 5.82
C ASN A 167 8.70 -1.52 5.55
N VAL A 168 7.67 -2.26 5.10
CA VAL A 168 6.36 -1.70 4.80
C VAL A 168 5.44 -1.81 6.02
N SER A 169 5.04 -0.66 6.55
CA SER A 169 4.02 -0.63 7.61
C SER A 169 2.63 -0.84 6.99
N VAL A 170 2.08 -2.04 7.14
CA VAL A 170 0.71 -2.34 6.75
C VAL A 170 -0.25 -1.86 7.83
N PRO A 171 -1.24 -1.02 7.52
CA PRO A 171 -2.29 -0.70 8.48
C PRO A 171 -3.17 -1.94 8.69
N TYR A 172 -3.36 -2.33 9.94
CA TYR A 172 -4.27 -3.40 10.30
C TYR A 172 -5.50 -2.85 10.99
N VAL A 173 -6.63 -3.51 10.76
CA VAL A 173 -7.88 -3.30 11.49
C VAL A 173 -8.16 -4.50 12.37
N ASN A 174 -8.78 -4.25 13.50
CA ASN A 174 -9.22 -5.29 14.40
C ASN A 174 -10.75 -5.32 14.43
N VAL A 175 -11.33 -6.49 14.26
CA VAL A 175 -12.74 -6.74 14.49
C VAL A 175 -12.91 -7.83 15.54
N THR A 176 -14.01 -7.77 16.26
CA THR A 176 -14.31 -8.71 17.34
C THR A 176 -15.74 -9.19 17.20
N GLY A 177 -15.96 -10.47 17.44
CA GLY A 177 -17.27 -11.09 17.56
C GLY A 177 -17.24 -12.14 18.67
N TYR A 178 -18.39 -12.71 18.96
CA TYR A 178 -18.58 -13.68 20.04
C TYR A 178 -19.32 -14.89 19.50
N VAL A 179 -18.97 -16.05 20.00
CA VAL A 179 -19.66 -17.29 19.70
C VAL A 179 -19.99 -18.00 21.00
N ASP A 180 -21.27 -18.35 21.17
CA ASP A 180 -21.72 -19.20 22.25
C ASP A 180 -21.59 -20.65 21.80
N LEU A 181 -20.93 -21.49 22.58
CA LEU A 181 -20.75 -22.92 22.31
C LEU A 181 -21.19 -23.71 23.50
N GLU A 182 -22.22 -24.52 23.33
CA GLU A 182 -22.80 -25.39 24.36
C GLU A 182 -22.80 -26.85 23.90
N ASN A 183 -22.40 -27.74 24.79
CA ASN A 183 -22.53 -29.17 24.54
C ASN A 183 -22.97 -29.87 25.84
N PRO A 184 -24.22 -30.39 25.91
CA PRO A 184 -24.77 -31.01 27.11
C PRO A 184 -24.23 -32.42 27.38
N ASP A 185 -23.45 -33.02 26.49
CA ASP A 185 -22.86 -34.34 26.65
C ASP A 185 -21.81 -34.36 27.78
N PRO A 186 -21.66 -35.42 28.56
CA PRO A 186 -20.60 -35.58 29.56
C PRO A 186 -19.17 -35.42 28.97
N SER A 187 -19.00 -35.70 27.70
CA SER A 187 -17.77 -35.45 26.93
C SER A 187 -17.74 -34.10 26.19
N GLY A 188 -18.69 -33.23 26.47
CA GLY A 188 -18.93 -31.96 25.74
C GLY A 188 -17.72 -31.01 25.69
N VAL A 189 -16.83 -31.10 26.69
CA VAL A 189 -15.57 -30.32 26.70
C VAL A 189 -14.69 -30.61 25.48
N ASP A 190 -14.66 -31.86 25.02
CA ASP A 190 -13.85 -32.23 23.84
C ASP A 190 -14.49 -31.66 22.57
N GLY A 191 -15.82 -31.67 22.45
CA GLY A 191 -16.53 -31.02 21.35
C GLY A 191 -16.27 -29.50 21.29
N VAL A 192 -16.35 -28.82 22.44
CA VAL A 192 -16.03 -27.39 22.50
C VAL A 192 -14.57 -27.11 22.10
N ARG A 193 -13.62 -27.98 22.56
CA ARG A 193 -12.19 -27.83 22.18
C ARG A 193 -11.99 -27.95 20.67
N GLU A 194 -12.64 -28.93 20.03
CA GLU A 194 -12.54 -29.10 18.57
C GLU A 194 -13.20 -27.92 17.82
N ALA A 195 -14.33 -27.40 18.33
CA ALA A 195 -14.96 -26.21 17.76
C ALA A 195 -14.07 -24.97 17.85
N LEU A 196 -13.35 -24.77 18.95
CA LEU A 196 -12.41 -23.65 19.10
C LEU A 196 -11.21 -23.79 18.16
N LYS A 197 -10.65 -24.99 17.98
CA LYS A 197 -9.61 -25.23 16.99
C LYS A 197 -10.08 -24.98 15.55
N ALA A 198 -11.32 -25.41 15.25
CA ALA A 198 -11.91 -25.13 13.94
C ALA A 198 -12.12 -23.62 13.71
N ALA A 199 -12.48 -22.86 14.76
CA ALA A 199 -12.55 -21.40 14.71
C ALA A 199 -11.21 -20.76 14.33
N GLU A 200 -10.11 -21.25 14.90
CA GLU A 200 -8.74 -20.79 14.59
C GLU A 200 -8.26 -21.20 13.19
N GLY A 201 -9.02 -22.03 12.47
CA GLY A 201 -8.80 -22.33 11.05
C GLY A 201 -7.86 -23.46 10.76
N ASN A 202 -7.33 -24.21 11.76
CA ASN A 202 -6.44 -25.39 11.58
C ASN A 202 -5.25 -25.20 10.59
N GLY A 203 -4.83 -23.93 10.37
CA GLY A 203 -3.76 -23.59 9.41
C GLY A 203 -4.22 -23.15 8.02
N ASP A 204 -5.52 -23.15 7.73
CA ASP A 204 -6.08 -22.71 6.44
C ASP A 204 -6.49 -21.22 6.42
N VAL A 205 -5.90 -20.40 7.29
CA VAL A 205 -6.13 -18.95 7.34
C VAL A 205 -5.03 -18.26 6.55
N PRO A 206 -5.36 -17.30 5.65
CA PRO A 206 -4.34 -16.52 4.95
C PRO A 206 -3.32 -15.88 5.90
N GLU A 207 -2.05 -15.83 5.49
CA GLU A 207 -0.94 -15.35 6.34
C GLU A 207 -1.14 -13.91 6.84
N GLU A 208 -1.88 -13.07 6.09
CA GLU A 208 -2.19 -11.69 6.45
C GLU A 208 -3.30 -11.55 7.50
N ILE A 209 -3.94 -12.65 7.91
CA ILE A 209 -5.04 -12.66 8.89
C ILE A 209 -4.61 -13.35 10.18
N GLU A 210 -4.66 -12.63 11.27
CA GLU A 210 -4.44 -13.18 12.61
C GLU A 210 -5.80 -13.43 13.28
N LEU A 211 -6.03 -14.67 13.69
CA LEU A 211 -7.21 -15.11 14.45
C LEU A 211 -6.82 -15.50 15.86
N GLU A 212 -7.51 -14.94 16.84
CA GLU A 212 -7.35 -15.27 18.24
C GLU A 212 -8.72 -15.61 18.86
N VAL A 213 -8.85 -16.81 19.41
CA VAL A 213 -10.06 -17.22 20.11
C VAL A 213 -9.81 -17.28 21.61
N THR A 214 -10.58 -16.51 22.38
CA THR A 214 -10.39 -16.34 23.83
C THR A 214 -11.65 -16.70 24.60
N TYR A 215 -11.50 -17.43 25.68
CA TYR A 215 -12.58 -17.70 26.64
C TYR A 215 -12.99 -16.41 27.37
N VAL A 216 -14.28 -16.13 27.41
CA VAL A 216 -14.87 -14.98 28.13
C VAL A 216 -15.62 -15.48 29.39
N GLY A 217 -16.43 -16.50 29.23
CA GLY A 217 -17.20 -17.14 30.30
C GLY A 217 -18.23 -18.07 29.66
N ALA A 218 -18.22 -19.36 29.99
CA ALA A 218 -19.11 -20.31 29.34
C ALA A 218 -20.57 -19.84 29.37
N PRO A 219 -21.27 -19.90 28.24
CA PRO A 219 -20.89 -20.53 26.96
C PRO A 219 -20.13 -19.62 25.97
N GLU A 220 -19.82 -18.39 26.35
CA GLU A 220 -19.34 -17.32 25.47
C GLU A 220 -17.82 -17.37 25.24
N TYR A 221 -17.41 -17.34 23.97
CA TYR A 221 -16.03 -17.23 23.51
C TYR A 221 -15.91 -16.02 22.56
N ARG A 222 -14.80 -15.29 22.67
CA ARG A 222 -14.50 -14.14 21.84
C ARG A 222 -13.58 -14.53 20.70
N ILE A 223 -13.94 -14.16 19.48
CA ILE A 223 -13.11 -14.25 18.29
C ILE A 223 -12.62 -12.84 17.96
N LYS A 224 -11.29 -12.65 17.94
CA LYS A 224 -10.65 -11.43 17.52
C LYS A 224 -9.90 -11.67 16.22
N VAL A 225 -10.16 -10.84 15.24
CA VAL A 225 -9.51 -10.89 13.92
C VAL A 225 -8.73 -9.61 13.68
N ARG A 226 -7.49 -9.75 13.26
CA ARG A 226 -6.65 -8.68 12.76
C ARG A 226 -6.37 -8.95 11.29
N ALA A 227 -6.68 -7.97 10.43
CA ALA A 227 -6.54 -8.09 8.97
C ALA A 227 -6.19 -6.74 8.32
N PRO A 228 -5.68 -6.71 7.07
CA PRO A 228 -5.28 -5.47 6.39
C PRO A 228 -6.42 -4.48 6.12
N ASN A 229 -7.65 -4.96 6.05
CA ASN A 229 -8.84 -4.12 5.83
C ASN A 229 -10.09 -4.69 6.49
N TYR A 230 -11.09 -3.84 6.69
CA TYR A 230 -12.35 -4.23 7.35
C TYR A 230 -13.09 -5.35 6.62
N LYS A 231 -13.07 -5.38 5.30
CA LYS A 231 -13.77 -6.41 4.52
C LYS A 231 -13.16 -7.78 4.76
N ALA A 232 -11.83 -7.89 4.71
CA ALA A 232 -11.12 -9.13 5.01
C ALA A 232 -11.33 -9.56 6.48
N ALA A 233 -11.28 -8.61 7.42
CA ALA A 233 -11.49 -8.86 8.83
C ALA A 233 -12.90 -9.39 9.15
N GLU A 234 -13.94 -8.77 8.58
CA GLU A 234 -15.33 -9.21 8.77
C GLU A 234 -15.57 -10.58 8.12
N SER A 235 -15.08 -10.78 6.91
CA SER A 235 -15.20 -12.09 6.22
C SER A 235 -14.53 -13.22 7.02
N ALA A 236 -13.33 -12.97 7.53
CA ALA A 236 -12.62 -13.96 8.35
C ALA A 236 -13.30 -14.22 9.69
N LEU A 237 -13.90 -13.20 10.31
CA LEU A 237 -14.66 -13.33 11.54
C LEU A 237 -15.90 -14.21 11.34
N GLU A 238 -16.71 -13.94 10.30
CA GLU A 238 -17.90 -14.73 9.96
C GLU A 238 -17.53 -16.19 9.63
N GLU A 239 -16.45 -16.38 8.86
CA GLU A 239 -15.97 -17.70 8.50
C GLU A 239 -15.48 -18.50 9.73
N SER A 240 -14.73 -17.84 10.63
CA SER A 240 -14.28 -18.43 11.90
C SER A 240 -15.46 -18.86 12.76
N ALA A 241 -16.44 -17.98 12.93
CA ALA A 241 -17.66 -18.29 13.69
C ALA A 241 -18.45 -19.45 13.06
N ARG A 242 -18.58 -19.47 11.72
CA ARG A 242 -19.25 -20.55 10.99
C ARG A 242 -18.56 -21.89 11.18
N ARG A 243 -17.22 -21.94 11.16
CA ARG A 243 -16.45 -23.16 11.45
C ARG A 243 -16.67 -23.65 12.86
N ALA A 244 -16.69 -22.75 13.86
CA ALA A 244 -16.95 -23.11 15.25
C ALA A 244 -18.33 -23.72 15.44
N VAL A 245 -19.37 -23.05 14.89
CA VAL A 245 -20.76 -23.51 14.98
C VAL A 245 -20.97 -24.86 14.27
N ALA A 246 -20.38 -25.05 13.11
CA ALA A 246 -20.43 -26.33 12.38
C ALA A 246 -19.78 -27.45 13.20
N ALA A 247 -18.56 -27.22 13.71
CA ALA A 247 -17.81 -28.23 14.46
C ALA A 247 -18.50 -28.62 15.78
N ILE A 248 -19.08 -27.68 16.52
CA ILE A 248 -19.81 -28.04 17.74
C ILE A 248 -21.08 -28.85 17.42
N GLY A 249 -21.77 -28.55 16.30
CA GLY A 249 -22.92 -29.30 15.82
C GLY A 249 -22.61 -30.76 15.48
N GLU A 250 -21.41 -31.03 14.89
CA GLU A 250 -20.93 -32.41 14.62
C GLU A 250 -20.75 -33.23 15.90
N HIS A 251 -20.47 -32.55 17.03
CA HIS A 251 -20.34 -33.16 18.34
C HIS A 251 -21.67 -33.17 19.18
N GLY A 252 -22.81 -32.85 18.54
CA GLY A 252 -24.11 -32.88 19.19
C GLY A 252 -24.37 -31.68 20.12
N GLY A 253 -23.60 -30.63 19.99
CA GLY A 253 -23.76 -29.35 20.68
C GLY A 253 -24.47 -28.31 19.82
N ASP A 254 -24.72 -27.14 20.41
CA ASP A 254 -25.29 -25.97 19.77
C ASP A 254 -24.29 -24.80 19.79
N GLY A 255 -24.31 -23.97 18.74
CA GLY A 255 -23.51 -22.78 18.64
C GLY A 255 -24.25 -21.61 17.99
N GLU A 256 -24.04 -20.39 18.51
CA GLU A 256 -24.65 -19.17 17.99
C GLU A 256 -23.61 -18.04 17.91
N PHE A 257 -23.56 -17.33 16.78
CA PHE A 257 -22.66 -16.20 16.58
C PHE A 257 -23.35 -14.87 16.92
N HIS A 258 -22.65 -14.00 17.65
CA HIS A 258 -23.08 -12.65 18.02
C HIS A 258 -22.03 -11.64 17.65
N ARG A 259 -22.44 -10.52 17.05
CA ARG A 259 -21.52 -9.43 16.71
C ARG A 259 -21.10 -8.64 17.94
N GLU A 260 -21.98 -8.51 18.90
CA GLU A 260 -21.77 -7.80 20.17
C GLU A 260 -21.88 -8.78 21.34
N ARG A 261 -21.18 -8.47 22.40
CA ARG A 261 -21.25 -9.25 23.63
C ARG A 261 -22.68 -9.24 24.16
N ARG A 262 -23.19 -10.42 24.56
CA ARG A 262 -24.44 -10.50 25.32
C ARG A 262 -24.25 -9.79 26.67
N THR A 263 -24.92 -8.68 26.88
CA THR A 263 -25.16 -8.11 28.22
C THR A 263 -26.31 -8.92 28.84
N ASP A 264 -25.98 -9.68 29.88
CA ASP A 264 -27.02 -10.22 30.74
C ASP A 264 -27.77 -9.02 31.33
N ASP A 265 -28.91 -8.66 30.73
CA ASP A 265 -29.87 -7.78 31.39
C ASP A 265 -30.42 -8.54 32.58
N GLU A 266 -30.06 -8.07 33.79
CA GLU A 266 -30.69 -8.48 35.07
C GLU A 266 -32.19 -8.24 35.09
#